data_68c61dbfd2b6e37624d25554c174a794
#
_entry.id   68c61dbfd2b6e37624d25554c174a794
#
_cell.length_a   1.000
_cell.length_b   1.000
_cell.length_c   1.000
_cell.angle_alpha   90.00
_cell.angle_beta   90.00
_cell.angle_gamma   90.00
#
_symmetry.space_group_name_H-M   'P 1'
#
loop_
_entity.id
_entity.type
_entity.pdbx_description
1 polymer ?
#
loop_
_entity_poly.entity_id
_entity_poly.type
_entity_poly.pdbx_seq_one_letter_code
_entity_poly.pdbx_strand_id
1 'polypeptide(L)'
;MCTPDVICLQEVSRNSILKNNTKPDQLKQLSNLFKDYEAFYGSAYDVLRDGENLREQFGNIILSKLPVLSSFNHILPQPTNNSFRHMPRQVSEITIQTPFFPLCVMTTHLEYGSQNQRYEQVKRILSIKDDIDNLSINPATIHEESPYAKLERSNKVVICGDFNFEPNSKEYSLITSNSHESLIDSWTHLN
;
A
#
# COMPACT_ATOMS: atom_id res chain seq x y z
N MET A 1 10.02 -23.94 -9.26
CA MET A 1 10.17 -22.48 -9.03
C MET A 1 8.77 -21.94 -8.79
N CYS A 2 8.49 -21.33 -7.63
CA CYS A 2 7.16 -20.78 -7.33
C CYS A 2 7.03 -19.44 -8.06
N THR A 3 6.00 -19.28 -8.88
CA THR A 3 5.65 -18.00 -9.49
C THR A 3 4.47 -17.43 -8.72
N PRO A 4 4.66 -16.36 -7.92
CA PRO A 4 3.56 -15.80 -7.11
C PRO A 4 2.49 -15.18 -7.99
N ASP A 5 1.24 -15.17 -7.52
CA ASP A 5 0.13 -14.52 -8.20
C ASP A 5 0.13 -13.00 -7.97
N VAL A 6 0.63 -12.57 -6.81
CA VAL A 6 0.76 -11.15 -6.43
C VAL A 6 2.16 -10.88 -5.89
N ILE A 7 2.74 -9.75 -6.28
CA ILE A 7 4.05 -9.26 -5.82
C ILE A 7 3.87 -7.84 -5.31
N CYS A 8 4.29 -7.59 -4.06
CA CYS A 8 4.30 -6.26 -3.46
C CYS A 8 5.74 -5.78 -3.26
N LEU A 9 6.08 -4.64 -3.87
CA LEU A 9 7.42 -4.06 -3.76
C LEU A 9 7.33 -2.64 -3.22
N GLN A 10 8.27 -2.32 -2.33
CA GLN A 10 8.41 -0.98 -1.73
C GLN A 10 9.60 -0.26 -2.37
N GLU A 11 9.72 1.05 -2.10
CA GLU A 11 10.81 1.92 -2.57
C GLU A 11 10.95 2.01 -4.10
N VAL A 12 9.83 1.94 -4.80
CA VAL A 12 9.83 2.09 -6.27
C VAL A 12 9.85 3.56 -6.63
N SER A 13 10.90 3.99 -7.34
CA SER A 13 11.08 5.38 -7.76
C SER A 13 10.93 5.54 -9.27
N ARG A 14 10.50 6.74 -9.67
CA ARG A 14 10.47 7.18 -11.06
C ARG A 14 11.17 8.53 -11.17
N ASN A 15 12.11 8.61 -12.09
CA ASN A 15 12.85 9.82 -12.43
C ASN A 15 13.64 10.46 -11.26
N SER A 16 13.86 9.74 -10.16
CA SER A 16 14.73 10.21 -9.09
C SER A 16 16.18 10.25 -9.55
N ILE A 17 16.89 11.32 -9.20
CA ILE A 17 18.29 11.50 -9.58
C ILE A 17 19.15 10.56 -8.75
N LEU A 18 19.84 9.64 -9.40
CA LEU A 18 20.86 8.81 -8.76
C LEU A 18 22.24 9.52 -8.73
N LYS A 19 23.17 8.98 -7.93
CA LYS A 19 24.54 9.52 -7.78
C LYS A 19 25.30 9.69 -9.09
N ASN A 20 24.95 8.94 -10.14
CA ASN A 20 25.52 9.01 -11.48
C ASN A 20 24.72 9.89 -12.45
N ASN A 21 23.85 10.74 -11.95
CA ASN A 21 22.94 11.62 -12.71
C ASN A 21 21.97 10.88 -13.66
N THR A 22 21.78 9.58 -13.49
CA THR A 22 20.70 8.87 -14.20
C THR A 22 19.37 9.05 -13.47
N LYS A 23 18.29 9.00 -14.26
CA LYS A 23 16.90 9.13 -13.76
C LYS A 23 16.10 7.89 -14.19
N PRO A 24 16.30 6.74 -13.54
CA PRO A 24 15.59 5.52 -13.94
C PRO A 24 14.10 5.64 -13.64
N ASP A 25 13.30 5.04 -14.53
CA ASP A 25 11.88 4.77 -14.27
C ASP A 25 11.74 3.30 -13.87
N GLN A 26 11.79 3.03 -12.56
CA GLN A 26 11.70 1.66 -12.04
C GLN A 26 10.33 1.04 -12.30
N LEU A 27 9.25 1.83 -12.32
CA LEU A 27 7.93 1.33 -12.69
C LEU A 27 7.95 0.74 -14.11
N LYS A 28 8.52 1.46 -15.08
CA LYS A 28 8.65 0.96 -16.45
C LYS A 28 9.55 -0.27 -16.54
N GLN A 29 10.63 -0.31 -15.77
CA GLN A 29 11.54 -1.47 -15.73
C GLN A 29 10.84 -2.70 -15.17
N LEU A 30 10.10 -2.56 -14.05
CA LEU A 30 9.34 -3.65 -13.44
C LEU A 30 8.21 -4.15 -14.35
N SER A 31 7.44 -3.25 -14.97
CA SER A 31 6.38 -3.63 -15.92
C SER A 31 6.93 -4.37 -17.14
N ASN A 32 8.14 -4.03 -17.60
CA ASN A 32 8.78 -4.75 -18.69
C ASN A 32 9.32 -6.13 -18.28
N LEU A 33 9.76 -6.27 -17.02
CA LEU A 33 10.26 -7.53 -16.47
C LEU A 33 9.12 -8.51 -16.17
N PHE A 34 7.99 -8.00 -15.65
CA PHE A 34 6.84 -8.79 -15.23
C PHE A 34 5.66 -8.62 -16.19
N LYS A 35 5.84 -9.01 -17.45
CA LYS A 35 4.86 -8.79 -18.54
C LYS A 35 3.51 -9.48 -18.34
N ASP A 36 3.49 -10.57 -17.55
CA ASP A 36 2.27 -11.33 -17.26
C ASP A 36 1.50 -10.77 -16.05
N TYR A 37 1.97 -9.64 -15.50
CA TYR A 37 1.35 -8.96 -14.36
C TYR A 37 0.82 -7.59 -14.76
N GLU A 38 -0.35 -7.24 -14.25
CA GLU A 38 -0.82 -5.87 -14.24
C GLU A 38 -0.20 -5.10 -13.08
N ALA A 39 0.22 -3.85 -13.32
CA ALA A 39 1.00 -3.06 -12.38
C ALA A 39 0.16 -1.91 -11.79
N PHE A 40 0.05 -1.87 -10.46
CA PHE A 40 -0.66 -0.84 -9.69
C PHE A 40 0.34 -0.07 -8.84
N TYR A 41 0.73 1.09 -9.32
CA TYR A 41 1.70 1.95 -8.65
C TYR A 41 1.02 3.01 -7.80
N GLY A 42 1.31 3.00 -6.50
CA GLY A 42 0.88 4.03 -5.57
C GLY A 42 2.04 4.98 -5.25
N SER A 43 1.92 6.24 -5.67
CA SER A 43 2.90 7.28 -5.36
C SER A 43 2.61 7.91 -4.01
N ALA A 44 3.63 7.97 -3.14
CA ALA A 44 3.58 8.72 -1.88
C ALA A 44 3.75 10.22 -2.13
N TYR A 45 4.53 10.59 -3.15
CA TYR A 45 4.64 11.96 -3.66
C TYR A 45 4.87 11.97 -5.17
N ASP A 46 4.50 13.07 -5.79
CA ASP A 46 4.69 13.37 -7.20
C ASP A 46 5.08 14.85 -7.34
N VAL A 47 6.35 15.12 -7.59
CA VAL A 47 6.91 16.48 -7.57
C VAL A 47 7.67 16.80 -8.84
N LEU A 48 7.61 18.06 -9.27
CA LEU A 48 8.51 18.62 -10.27
C LEU A 48 9.61 19.39 -9.56
N ARG A 49 10.86 18.92 -9.69
CA ARG A 49 12.03 19.61 -9.13
C ARG A 49 12.42 20.77 -10.01
N ASP A 50 13.00 21.80 -9.40
CA ASP A 50 13.48 22.98 -10.13
C ASP A 50 14.50 22.60 -11.20
N GLY A 51 14.34 23.15 -12.40
CA GLY A 51 15.20 22.86 -13.55
C GLY A 51 14.97 21.51 -14.21
N GLU A 52 13.96 20.73 -13.79
CA GLU A 52 13.65 19.42 -14.32
C GLU A 52 12.44 19.44 -15.27
N ASN A 53 12.48 18.55 -16.26
CA ASN A 53 11.38 18.35 -17.22
C ASN A 53 10.50 17.14 -16.86
N LEU A 54 10.96 16.28 -15.93
CA LEU A 54 10.28 15.06 -15.54
C LEU A 54 9.88 15.14 -14.06
N ARG A 55 8.68 14.68 -13.77
CA ARG A 55 8.20 14.56 -12.40
C ARG A 55 8.86 13.40 -11.69
N GLU A 56 9.37 13.65 -10.50
CA GLU A 56 9.90 12.62 -9.60
C GLU A 56 8.77 12.02 -8.80
N GLN A 57 8.70 10.70 -8.76
CA GLN A 57 7.73 9.95 -7.96
C GLN A 57 8.44 8.89 -7.13
N PHE A 58 7.87 8.60 -5.96
CA PHE A 58 8.33 7.53 -5.08
C PHE A 58 7.14 6.89 -4.37
N GLY A 59 7.14 5.56 -4.27
CA GLY A 59 6.05 4.85 -3.63
C GLY A 59 6.21 3.33 -3.64
N ASN A 60 5.08 2.63 -3.66
CA ASN A 60 5.02 1.17 -3.70
C ASN A 60 4.29 0.70 -4.95
N ILE A 61 4.51 -0.54 -5.33
CA ILE A 61 3.83 -1.18 -6.45
C ILE A 61 3.26 -2.53 -6.04
N ILE A 62 2.07 -2.83 -6.52
CA ILE A 62 1.50 -4.17 -6.49
C ILE A 62 1.42 -4.67 -7.94
N LEU A 63 1.98 -5.84 -8.18
CA LEU A 63 1.90 -6.53 -9.46
C LEU A 63 0.97 -7.73 -9.28
N SER A 64 -0.04 -7.89 -10.15
CA SER A 64 -1.03 -8.95 -10.05
C SER A 64 -1.20 -9.70 -11.37
N LYS A 65 -1.21 -11.04 -11.30
CA LYS A 65 -1.69 -11.90 -12.39
C LYS A 65 -3.20 -12.11 -12.36
N LEU A 66 -3.79 -11.92 -11.18
CA LEU A 66 -5.22 -12.08 -10.99
C LEU A 66 -5.95 -10.79 -11.40
N PRO A 67 -7.19 -10.88 -11.90
CA PRO A 67 -7.99 -9.70 -12.24
C PRO A 67 -8.13 -8.77 -11.03
N VAL A 68 -7.89 -7.48 -11.21
CA VAL A 68 -8.04 -6.45 -10.19
C VAL A 68 -9.36 -5.73 -10.37
N LEU A 69 -10.21 -5.78 -9.36
CA LEU A 69 -11.57 -5.21 -9.35
C LEU A 69 -11.57 -3.73 -8.99
N SER A 70 -10.66 -3.33 -8.11
CA SER A 70 -10.49 -1.93 -7.69
C SER A 70 -9.07 -1.67 -7.20
N SER A 71 -8.64 -0.40 -7.29
CA SER A 71 -7.33 0.05 -6.79
C SER A 71 -7.44 1.42 -6.15
N PHE A 72 -6.81 1.59 -4.99
CA PHE A 72 -6.75 2.85 -4.24
C PHE A 72 -5.34 3.12 -3.74
N ASN A 73 -5.03 4.41 -3.53
CA ASN A 73 -3.80 4.84 -2.89
C ASN A 73 -4.13 5.82 -1.77
N HIS A 74 -3.71 5.48 -0.55
CA HIS A 74 -4.03 6.24 0.67
C HIS A 74 -2.75 6.88 1.20
N ILE A 75 -2.71 8.19 1.25
CA ILE A 75 -1.60 8.92 1.88
C ILE A 75 -1.71 8.77 3.39
N LEU A 76 -0.58 8.45 4.02
CA LEU A 76 -0.48 8.25 5.46
C LEU A 76 -0.13 9.56 6.19
N PRO A 77 -0.54 9.69 7.47
CA PRO A 77 -0.21 10.85 8.29
C PRO A 77 1.30 11.07 8.41
N GLN A 78 1.69 12.34 8.42
CA GLN A 78 3.06 12.77 8.60
C GLN A 78 3.13 13.89 9.66
N PRO A 79 2.90 13.57 10.96
CA PRO A 79 3.03 14.54 12.04
C PRO A 79 4.40 15.20 12.03
N THR A 80 4.44 16.51 12.26
CA THR A 80 5.68 17.30 12.23
C THR A 80 6.70 16.74 13.21
N ASN A 81 7.90 16.46 12.72
CA ASN A 81 9.05 16.05 13.52
C ASN A 81 10.34 16.55 12.86
N ASN A 82 10.93 17.59 13.43
CA ASN A 82 12.12 18.24 12.88
C ASN A 82 13.43 17.52 13.24
N SER A 83 13.36 16.46 14.06
CA SER A 83 14.55 15.73 14.53
C SER A 83 15.03 14.64 13.56
N PHE A 84 14.21 14.30 12.56
CA PHE A 84 14.50 13.21 11.63
C PHE A 84 14.26 13.62 10.18
N ARG A 85 14.99 12.99 9.26
CA ARG A 85 14.60 13.00 7.86
C ARG A 85 13.35 12.15 7.71
N HIS A 86 12.36 12.69 7.06
CA HIS A 86 11.10 11.98 6.80
C HIS A 86 10.59 12.30 5.40
N MET A 87 9.75 11.44 4.87
CA MET A 87 9.13 11.59 3.57
C MET A 87 7.66 11.15 3.63
N PRO A 88 6.80 11.61 2.73
CA PRO A 88 5.44 11.10 2.64
C PRO A 88 5.43 9.57 2.50
N ARG A 89 4.47 8.94 3.17
CA ARG A 89 4.25 7.49 3.13
C ARG A 89 2.82 7.22 2.68
N GLN A 90 2.58 6.02 2.17
CA GLN A 90 1.29 5.65 1.63
C GLN A 90 1.01 4.15 1.80
N VAL A 91 -0.26 3.77 1.61
CA VAL A 91 -0.70 2.38 1.41
C VAL A 91 -1.27 2.28 0.01
N SER A 92 -0.75 1.36 -0.79
CA SER A 92 -1.42 0.91 -2.02
C SER A 92 -2.38 -0.21 -1.66
N GLU A 93 -3.60 -0.14 -2.17
CA GLU A 93 -4.67 -1.10 -1.99
C GLU A 93 -5.17 -1.56 -3.35
N ILE A 94 -5.30 -2.88 -3.53
CA ILE A 94 -6.05 -3.47 -4.64
C ILE A 94 -7.02 -4.51 -4.11
N THR A 95 -8.17 -4.69 -4.77
CA THR A 95 -9.04 -5.84 -4.58
C THR A 95 -8.90 -6.77 -5.77
N ILE A 96 -8.43 -7.98 -5.54
CA ILE A 96 -8.23 -9.00 -6.58
C ILE A 96 -9.36 -10.02 -6.56
N GLN A 97 -9.72 -10.56 -7.73
CA GLN A 97 -10.61 -11.71 -7.84
C GLN A 97 -9.79 -12.99 -7.70
N THR A 98 -9.96 -13.70 -6.58
CA THR A 98 -9.42 -15.05 -6.44
C THR A 98 -10.46 -16.09 -6.91
N PRO A 99 -10.08 -17.36 -7.10
CA PRO A 99 -11.04 -18.44 -7.42
C PRO A 99 -12.12 -18.66 -6.35
N PHE A 100 -11.91 -18.19 -5.12
CA PHE A 100 -12.78 -18.48 -3.99
C PHE A 100 -13.59 -17.26 -3.56
N PHE A 101 -12.97 -16.09 -3.47
CA PHE A 101 -13.58 -14.84 -3.01
C PHE A 101 -12.71 -13.64 -3.42
N PRO A 102 -13.27 -12.44 -3.49
CA PRO A 102 -12.46 -11.22 -3.61
C PRO A 102 -11.56 -11.04 -2.40
N LEU A 103 -10.30 -10.67 -2.62
CA LEU A 103 -9.29 -10.44 -1.59
C LEU A 103 -8.71 -9.04 -1.71
N CYS A 104 -8.73 -8.28 -0.63
CA CYS A 104 -8.03 -7.01 -0.53
C CYS A 104 -6.56 -7.25 -0.20
N VAL A 105 -5.66 -6.71 -1.02
CA VAL A 105 -4.21 -6.73 -0.80
C VAL A 105 -3.73 -5.31 -0.61
N MET A 106 -3.09 -5.05 0.52
CA MET A 106 -2.50 -3.77 0.87
C MET A 106 -0.98 -3.90 0.99
N THR A 107 -0.25 -2.91 0.49
CA THR A 107 1.19 -2.82 0.74
C THR A 107 1.57 -1.43 1.19
N THR A 108 2.50 -1.37 2.15
CA THR A 108 2.99 -0.11 2.73
C THR A 108 4.49 -0.13 2.97
N HIS A 109 5.07 1.07 3.14
CA HIS A 109 6.39 1.27 3.69
C HIS A 109 6.29 2.41 4.71
N LEU A 110 6.32 2.06 5.99
CA LEU A 110 6.13 3.02 7.07
C LEU A 110 7.39 3.88 7.32
N GLU A 111 7.24 4.93 8.11
CA GLU A 111 8.34 5.83 8.44
C GLU A 111 9.44 5.10 9.23
N TYR A 112 10.70 5.33 8.81
CA TYR A 112 11.86 4.68 9.43
C TYR A 112 12.30 5.38 10.74
N GLY A 113 12.43 6.71 10.70
CA GLY A 113 13.10 7.46 11.77
C GLY A 113 12.20 7.83 12.95
N SER A 114 10.90 7.96 12.75
CA SER A 114 9.97 8.51 13.76
C SER A 114 8.94 7.49 14.22
N GLN A 115 9.08 7.03 15.46
CA GLN A 115 8.08 6.13 16.08
C GLN A 115 6.69 6.77 16.13
N ASN A 116 6.61 8.07 16.46
CA ASN A 116 5.33 8.77 16.49
C ASN A 116 4.63 8.79 15.13
N GLN A 117 5.38 9.02 14.04
CA GLN A 117 4.81 8.97 12.70
C GLN A 117 4.34 7.55 12.35
N ARG A 118 5.16 6.52 12.64
CA ARG A 118 4.75 5.12 12.43
C ARG A 118 3.48 4.76 13.18
N TYR A 119 3.38 5.16 14.44
CA TYR A 119 2.20 4.89 15.27
C TYR A 119 0.94 5.50 14.67
N GLU A 120 0.99 6.78 14.23
CA GLU A 120 -0.14 7.44 13.56
C GLU A 120 -0.42 6.83 12.18
N GLN A 121 0.60 6.36 11.46
CA GLN A 121 0.44 5.64 10.19
C GLN A 121 -0.28 4.30 10.39
N VAL A 122 0.08 3.53 11.42
CA VAL A 122 -0.63 2.28 11.78
C VAL A 122 -2.09 2.56 12.13
N LYS A 123 -2.38 3.59 12.91
CA LYS A 123 -3.77 4.01 13.20
C LYS A 123 -4.56 4.30 11.93
N ARG A 124 -3.94 4.98 10.96
CA ARG A 124 -4.60 5.26 9.69
C ARG A 124 -4.85 3.99 8.88
N ILE A 125 -3.92 3.05 8.87
CA ILE A 125 -4.10 1.74 8.21
C ILE A 125 -5.30 0.99 8.81
N LEU A 126 -5.40 0.95 10.14
CA LEU A 126 -6.54 0.34 10.83
C LEU A 126 -7.86 1.05 10.50
N SER A 127 -7.86 2.40 10.47
CA SER A 127 -9.04 3.17 10.04
C SER A 127 -9.45 2.86 8.59
N ILE A 128 -8.49 2.67 7.67
CA ILE A 128 -8.79 2.28 6.28
C ILE A 128 -9.45 0.90 6.25
N LYS A 129 -8.93 -0.04 7.06
CA LYS A 129 -9.52 -1.37 7.19
C LYS A 129 -10.94 -1.32 7.76
N ASP A 130 -11.17 -0.53 8.80
CA ASP A 130 -12.52 -0.33 9.36
C ASP A 130 -13.48 0.26 8.33
N ASP A 131 -13.02 1.22 7.50
CA ASP A 131 -13.82 1.76 6.39
C ASP A 131 -14.18 0.67 5.37
N ILE A 132 -13.24 -0.23 5.04
CA ILE A 132 -13.47 -1.37 4.13
C ILE A 132 -14.49 -2.33 4.72
N ASP A 133 -14.36 -2.69 5.99
CA ASP A 133 -15.29 -3.59 6.69
C ASP A 133 -16.72 -3.01 6.69
N ASN A 134 -16.84 -1.73 7.06
CA ASN A 134 -18.12 -1.03 7.10
C ASN A 134 -18.79 -0.99 5.71
N LEU A 135 -18.02 -0.68 4.66
CA LEU A 135 -18.53 -0.65 3.28
C LEU A 135 -18.92 -2.03 2.77
N SER A 136 -18.26 -3.10 3.23
CA SER A 136 -18.61 -4.47 2.86
C SER A 136 -19.93 -4.94 3.48
N ILE A 137 -20.24 -4.46 4.70
CA ILE A 137 -21.47 -4.80 5.44
C ILE A 137 -22.63 -3.91 4.99
N ASN A 138 -22.36 -2.63 4.72
CA ASN A 138 -23.34 -1.62 4.34
C ASN A 138 -22.99 -1.01 2.96
N PRO A 139 -23.16 -1.78 1.86
CA PRO A 139 -22.87 -1.24 0.55
C PRO A 139 -23.78 -0.05 0.23
N ALA A 140 -23.20 0.95 -0.45
CA ALA A 140 -23.99 2.10 -0.94
C ALA A 140 -25.10 1.67 -1.89
N THR A 141 -26.14 2.48 -2.00
CA THR A 141 -27.22 2.29 -2.99
C THR A 141 -26.61 2.26 -4.40
N ILE A 142 -26.95 1.25 -5.18
CA ILE A 142 -26.35 0.99 -6.49
C ILE A 142 -27.05 1.84 -7.55
N HIS A 143 -26.25 2.55 -8.37
CA HIS A 143 -26.65 3.11 -9.66
C HIS A 143 -25.77 2.49 -10.74
N GLU A 144 -26.29 1.53 -11.49
CA GLU A 144 -25.51 0.61 -12.35
C GLU A 144 -24.65 1.28 -13.42
N GLU A 145 -24.97 2.48 -13.90
CA GLU A 145 -24.27 3.15 -15.01
C GLU A 145 -23.70 4.53 -14.64
N SER A 146 -23.16 4.69 -13.44
CA SER A 146 -22.70 6.00 -12.99
C SER A 146 -21.42 5.92 -12.16
N PRO A 147 -20.75 7.06 -11.88
CA PRO A 147 -19.66 7.10 -10.90
C PRO A 147 -20.05 6.61 -9.50
N TYR A 148 -21.35 6.43 -9.23
CA TYR A 148 -21.92 5.88 -7.99
C TYR A 148 -22.15 4.36 -8.06
N ALA A 149 -21.69 3.69 -9.11
CA ALA A 149 -21.72 2.24 -9.19
C ALA A 149 -20.97 1.62 -8.01
N LYS A 150 -21.42 0.43 -7.59
CA LYS A 150 -20.77 -0.30 -6.51
C LYS A 150 -19.31 -0.55 -6.85
N LEU A 151 -18.43 -0.15 -5.94
CA LEU A 151 -17.02 -0.52 -6.01
C LEU A 151 -16.81 -1.83 -5.26
N GLU A 152 -16.27 -2.83 -5.93
CA GLU A 152 -15.95 -4.10 -5.29
C GLU A 152 -14.79 -3.91 -4.32
N ARG A 153 -15.07 -4.13 -3.04
CA ARG A 153 -14.10 -4.18 -1.94
C ARG A 153 -14.34 -5.42 -1.10
N SER A 154 -13.29 -5.95 -0.52
CA SER A 154 -13.36 -7.16 0.29
C SER A 154 -12.88 -6.90 1.71
N ASN A 155 -13.64 -7.36 2.70
CA ASN A 155 -13.22 -7.35 4.10
C ASN A 155 -12.19 -8.45 4.44
N LYS A 156 -11.90 -9.34 3.50
CA LYS A 156 -10.76 -10.26 3.62
C LYS A 156 -9.51 -9.51 3.18
N VAL A 157 -8.63 -9.22 4.13
CA VAL A 157 -7.51 -8.29 3.92
C VAL A 157 -6.18 -8.98 4.24
N VAL A 158 -5.22 -8.82 3.34
CA VAL A 158 -3.80 -9.10 3.58
C VAL A 158 -3.04 -7.78 3.54
N ILE A 159 -2.28 -7.49 4.59
CA ILE A 159 -1.42 -6.31 4.66
C ILE A 159 0.03 -6.78 4.74
N CYS A 160 0.87 -6.30 3.85
CA CYS A 160 2.30 -6.62 3.81
C CYS A 160 3.14 -5.38 3.52
N GLY A 161 4.45 -5.48 3.68
CA GLY A 161 5.36 -4.39 3.35
C GLY A 161 6.51 -4.25 4.33
N ASP A 162 7.19 -3.11 4.26
CA ASP A 162 8.21 -2.74 5.23
C ASP A 162 7.57 -1.86 6.32
N PHE A 163 7.28 -2.47 7.46
CA PHE A 163 6.65 -1.78 8.59
C PHE A 163 7.63 -0.96 9.44
N ASN A 164 8.93 -1.15 9.27
CA ASN A 164 9.98 -0.43 10.02
C ASN A 164 9.81 -0.47 11.55
N PHE A 165 9.21 -1.55 12.08
CA PHE A 165 9.09 -1.79 13.52
C PHE A 165 9.31 -3.26 13.88
N GLU A 166 9.64 -3.50 15.13
CA GLU A 166 9.89 -4.83 15.69
C GLU A 166 8.64 -5.41 16.36
N PRO A 167 8.56 -6.76 16.54
CA PRO A 167 7.41 -7.43 17.17
C PRO A 167 7.06 -6.95 18.59
N ASN A 168 8.01 -6.34 19.31
CA ASN A 168 7.80 -5.83 20.68
C ASN A 168 7.43 -4.34 20.72
N SER A 169 7.21 -3.72 19.57
CA SER A 169 6.89 -2.30 19.48
C SER A 169 5.44 -1.98 19.83
N LYS A 170 5.16 -0.70 20.11
CA LYS A 170 3.80 -0.22 20.33
C LYS A 170 2.97 -0.32 19.06
N GLU A 171 3.59 -0.11 17.90
CA GLU A 171 2.99 -0.23 16.58
C GLU A 171 2.54 -1.67 16.30
N TYR A 172 3.39 -2.65 16.62
CA TYR A 172 3.05 -4.06 16.50
C TYR A 172 1.87 -4.44 17.41
N SER A 173 1.95 -4.03 18.69
CA SER A 173 0.88 -4.28 19.66
C SER A 173 -0.44 -3.65 19.20
N LEU A 174 -0.39 -2.47 18.57
CA LEU A 174 -1.58 -1.79 18.07
C LEU A 174 -2.21 -2.54 16.88
N ILE A 175 -1.41 -2.98 15.90
CA ILE A 175 -1.94 -3.64 14.69
C ILE A 175 -2.43 -5.07 14.95
N THR A 176 -1.88 -5.74 15.98
CA THR A 176 -2.26 -7.11 16.36
C THR A 176 -3.23 -7.16 17.55
N SER A 177 -3.65 -6.00 18.10
CA SER A 177 -4.54 -5.95 19.26
C SER A 177 -5.95 -6.46 18.91
N ASN A 178 -6.57 -7.16 19.86
CA ASN A 178 -7.93 -7.72 19.72
C ASN A 178 -9.06 -6.68 19.52
N SER A 179 -8.75 -5.39 19.59
CA SER A 179 -9.73 -4.33 19.31
C SER A 179 -10.09 -4.23 17.81
N HIS A 180 -9.26 -4.82 16.95
CA HIS A 180 -9.49 -4.93 15.51
C HIS A 180 -9.50 -6.41 15.15
N GLU A 181 -10.60 -7.09 15.40
CA GLU A 181 -10.81 -8.55 15.43
C GLU A 181 -10.29 -9.38 14.24
N SER A 182 -9.55 -8.81 13.33
CA SER A 182 -9.29 -9.46 12.05
C SER A 182 -7.85 -9.45 11.55
N LEU A 183 -6.91 -8.74 12.16
CA LEU A 183 -5.52 -8.76 11.73
C LEU A 183 -4.68 -9.63 12.67
N ILE A 184 -4.12 -10.69 12.12
CA ILE A 184 -3.19 -11.58 12.81
C ILE A 184 -1.83 -11.55 12.10
N ASP A 185 -0.78 -11.65 12.86
CA ASP A 185 0.54 -11.88 12.31
C ASP A 185 0.64 -13.34 11.85
N SER A 186 0.73 -13.54 10.54
CA SER A 186 0.78 -14.87 9.94
C SER A 186 1.99 -15.68 10.38
N TRP A 187 3.12 -15.03 10.70
CA TRP A 187 4.31 -15.71 11.20
C TRP A 187 4.09 -16.29 12.60
N THR A 188 3.57 -15.48 13.53
CA THR A 188 3.32 -15.93 14.91
C THR A 188 2.14 -16.89 15.01
N HIS A 189 1.20 -16.84 14.07
CA HIS A 189 0.05 -17.75 14.05
C HIS A 189 0.41 -19.15 13.55
N LEU A 190 1.44 -19.27 12.70
CA LEU A 190 1.85 -20.53 12.10
C LEU A 190 3.04 -21.21 12.81
N ASN A 191 3.69 -20.56 13.75
CA ASN A 191 4.81 -21.04 14.54
C ASN A 191 4.52 -20.94 16.03
#